data_4e54fdc00ef17e04078473af32b26c65
#
_entry.id   4e54fdc00ef17e04078473af32b26c65
#
_cell.length_a   1.000
_cell.length_b   1.000
_cell.length_c   1.000
_cell.angle_alpha   90.00
_cell.angle_beta   90.00
_cell.angle_gamma   90.00
#
_symmetry.space_group_name_H-M   'P 1'
#
loop_
_entity.id
_entity.type
_entity.pdbx_description
1 polymer ?
#
loop_
_entity_poly.entity_id
_entity_poly.type
_entity_poly.pdbx_seq_one_letter_code
_entity_poly.pdbx_strand_id
1 'polypeptide(L)'
;MYKRLLIFGITGLLLVLGLNYLLIYPLKETVTREHERQDKVYWSTFNAIEHFGAQPDKDSEQKAKAALNEARARGLSKTRQIILQNYFQDLERCYQGDRDSCKKANSDMNEAIRAPR
;
A
#
# COMPACT_ATOMS: atom_id res chain seq x y z
N MET A 1 -11.04 -54.36 20.26
CA MET A 1 -10.98 -53.78 18.91
C MET A 1 -11.63 -52.40 18.81
N TYR A 2 -12.78 -52.17 19.41
CA TYR A 2 -13.46 -50.87 19.35
C TYR A 2 -12.68 -49.71 19.95
N LYS A 3 -11.97 -49.91 21.03
CA LYS A 3 -11.19 -48.84 21.70
C LYS A 3 -10.03 -48.33 20.87
N ARG A 4 -9.38 -49.19 20.09
CA ARG A 4 -8.27 -48.81 19.18
C ARG A 4 -8.75 -47.99 17.99
N LEU A 5 -9.88 -48.34 17.41
CA LEU A 5 -10.50 -47.63 16.30
C LEU A 5 -10.96 -46.23 16.72
N LEU A 6 -11.53 -46.08 17.91
CA LEU A 6 -11.93 -44.78 18.46
C LEU A 6 -10.72 -43.89 18.71
N ILE A 7 -9.63 -44.39 19.26
CA ILE A 7 -8.39 -43.65 19.53
C ILE A 7 -7.78 -43.17 18.19
N PHE A 8 -7.73 -44.01 17.16
CA PHE A 8 -7.23 -43.61 15.84
C PHE A 8 -8.10 -42.55 15.18
N GLY A 9 -9.42 -42.61 15.30
CA GLY A 9 -10.35 -41.63 14.78
C GLY A 9 -10.20 -40.24 15.44
N ILE A 10 -10.08 -40.19 16.76
CA ILE A 10 -9.89 -38.95 17.54
C ILE A 10 -8.52 -38.33 17.22
N THR A 11 -7.47 -39.11 17.16
CA THR A 11 -6.12 -38.63 16.84
C THR A 11 -6.05 -38.06 15.44
N GLY A 12 -6.69 -38.73 14.45
CA GLY A 12 -6.78 -38.24 13.09
C GLY A 12 -7.54 -36.93 12.98
N LEU A 13 -8.65 -36.78 13.70
CA LEU A 13 -9.44 -35.55 13.73
C LEU A 13 -8.65 -34.38 14.34
N LEU A 14 -7.94 -34.61 15.42
CA LEU A 14 -7.09 -33.59 16.07
C LEU A 14 -5.95 -33.14 15.16
N LEU A 15 -5.33 -34.05 14.42
CA LEU A 15 -4.29 -33.71 13.45
C LEU A 15 -4.82 -32.83 12.31
N VAL A 16 -5.99 -33.15 11.76
CA VAL A 16 -6.62 -32.36 10.71
C VAL A 16 -6.98 -30.95 11.20
N LEU A 17 -7.55 -30.84 12.40
CA LEU A 17 -7.87 -29.53 13.00
C LEU A 17 -6.60 -28.72 13.30
N GLY A 18 -5.55 -29.36 13.80
CA GLY A 18 -4.26 -28.73 14.07
C GLY A 18 -3.58 -28.24 12.80
N LEU A 19 -3.61 -29.02 11.72
CA LEU A 19 -3.08 -28.63 10.42
C LEU A 19 -3.85 -27.45 9.81
N ASN A 20 -5.17 -27.46 9.88
CA ASN A 20 -5.99 -26.36 9.42
C ASN A 20 -5.70 -25.06 10.21
N TYR A 21 -5.55 -25.17 11.50
CA TYR A 21 -5.21 -24.02 12.35
C TYR A 21 -3.83 -23.45 12.00
N LEU A 22 -2.84 -24.30 11.80
CA LEU A 22 -1.48 -23.89 11.42
C LEU A 22 -1.40 -23.28 10.03
N LEU A 23 -2.27 -23.69 9.10
CA LEU A 23 -2.30 -23.14 7.73
C LEU A 23 -3.04 -21.81 7.64
N ILE A 24 -4.12 -21.63 8.42
CA ILE A 24 -4.94 -20.41 8.36
C ILE A 24 -4.30 -19.26 9.11
N TYR A 25 -3.67 -19.50 10.23
CA TYR A 25 -3.09 -18.46 11.09
C TYR A 25 -1.92 -17.70 10.43
N PRO A 26 -0.94 -18.37 9.78
CA PRO A 26 0.12 -17.65 9.06
C PRO A 26 -0.38 -16.84 7.88
N LEU A 27 -1.42 -17.28 7.20
CA LEU A 27 -2.01 -16.55 6.06
C LEU A 27 -2.61 -15.21 6.50
N LYS A 28 -3.31 -15.16 7.64
CA LYS A 28 -3.86 -13.91 8.18
C LYS A 28 -2.77 -12.91 8.55
N GLU A 29 -1.69 -13.37 9.20
CA GLU A 29 -0.54 -12.51 9.52
C GLU A 29 0.12 -11.96 8.27
N THR A 30 0.33 -12.80 7.26
CA THR A 30 0.95 -12.39 6.00
C THR A 30 0.12 -11.34 5.28
N VAL A 31 -1.20 -11.50 5.23
CA VAL A 31 -2.12 -10.53 4.62
C VAL A 31 -2.11 -9.21 5.38
N THR A 32 -2.14 -9.24 6.71
CA THR A 32 -2.09 -8.04 7.56
C THR A 32 -0.77 -7.29 7.36
N ARG A 33 0.36 -7.99 7.35
CA ARG A 33 1.68 -7.40 7.11
C ARG A 33 1.78 -6.78 5.72
N GLU A 34 1.20 -7.41 4.71
CA GLU A 34 1.17 -6.87 3.35
C GLU A 34 0.37 -5.58 3.28
N HIS A 35 -0.80 -5.49 3.92
CA HIS A 35 -1.58 -4.27 4.00
C HIS A 35 -0.84 -3.15 4.72
N GLU A 36 -0.19 -3.44 5.84
CA GLU A 36 0.63 -2.48 6.57
C GLU A 36 1.80 -1.97 5.73
N ARG A 37 2.46 -2.87 5.00
CA ARG A 37 3.56 -2.53 4.10
C ARG A 37 3.07 -1.61 2.98
N GLN A 38 1.96 -1.94 2.35
CA GLN A 38 1.34 -1.12 1.30
C GLN A 38 0.97 0.27 1.83
N ASP A 39 0.38 0.36 3.00
CA ASP A 39 0.01 1.63 3.61
C ASP A 39 1.25 2.48 3.92
N LYS A 40 2.31 1.89 4.47
CA LYS A 40 3.57 2.60 4.75
C LYS A 40 4.20 3.16 3.48
N VAL A 41 4.26 2.36 2.42
CA VAL A 41 4.81 2.78 1.13
C VAL A 41 3.97 3.91 0.55
N TYR A 42 2.65 3.79 0.60
CA TYR A 42 1.73 4.79 0.09
C TYR A 42 1.90 6.15 0.80
N TRP A 43 1.83 6.15 2.13
CA TRP A 43 1.92 7.38 2.91
C TRP A 43 3.32 8.00 2.88
N SER A 44 4.36 7.20 2.84
CA SER A 44 5.74 7.68 2.66
C SER A 44 5.90 8.40 1.32
N THR A 45 5.36 7.83 0.24
CA THR A 45 5.38 8.43 -1.08
C THR A 45 4.52 9.70 -1.13
N PHE A 46 3.33 9.67 -0.56
CA PHE A 46 2.45 10.82 -0.44
C PHE A 46 3.15 11.97 0.29
N ASN A 47 3.80 11.70 1.40
CA ASN A 47 4.53 12.71 2.16
C ASN A 47 5.67 13.34 1.36
N ALA A 48 6.39 12.56 0.55
CA ALA A 48 7.44 13.09 -0.32
C ALA A 48 6.87 14.03 -1.38
N ILE A 49 5.72 13.68 -1.97
CA ILE A 49 5.04 14.53 -2.96
C ILE A 49 4.50 15.80 -2.29
N GLU A 50 3.92 15.68 -1.10
CA GLU A 50 3.40 16.82 -0.35
C GLU A 50 4.51 17.79 0.06
N HIS A 51 5.67 17.26 0.44
CA HIS A 51 6.85 18.07 0.72
C HIS A 51 7.30 18.86 -0.51
N PHE A 52 7.30 18.24 -1.67
CA PHE A 52 7.54 18.94 -2.95
C PHE A 52 6.50 20.03 -3.18
N GLY A 53 5.24 19.77 -2.86
CA GLY A 53 4.17 20.79 -2.93
C GLY A 53 4.38 21.98 -2.01
N ALA A 54 4.90 21.75 -0.81
CA ALA A 54 5.13 22.78 0.20
C ALA A 54 6.42 23.58 -0.06
N GLN A 55 7.49 22.91 -0.51
CA GLN A 55 8.80 23.51 -0.78
C GLN A 55 9.30 23.06 -2.15
N PRO A 56 8.84 23.71 -3.23
CA PRO A 56 9.17 23.30 -4.59
C PRO A 56 10.60 23.69 -4.96
N ASP A 57 11.47 22.71 -4.98
CA ASP A 57 12.83 22.83 -5.48
C ASP A 57 13.25 21.53 -6.20
N LYS A 58 14.42 21.54 -6.84
CA LYS A 58 14.91 20.37 -7.58
C LYS A 58 15.16 19.17 -6.68
N ASP A 59 15.61 19.40 -5.45
CA ASP A 59 15.90 18.33 -4.49
C ASP A 59 14.61 17.63 -4.05
N SER A 60 13.59 18.37 -3.67
CA SER A 60 12.28 17.82 -3.28
C SER A 60 11.58 17.14 -4.47
N GLU A 61 11.71 17.68 -5.69
CA GLU A 61 11.22 17.05 -6.90
C GLU A 61 11.85 15.69 -7.14
N GLN A 62 13.19 15.61 -7.04
CA GLN A 62 13.91 14.36 -7.22
C GLN A 62 13.57 13.33 -6.14
N LYS A 63 13.39 13.77 -4.90
CA LYS A 63 12.96 12.89 -3.80
C LYS A 63 11.55 12.34 -4.04
N ALA A 64 10.63 13.16 -4.54
CA ALA A 64 9.29 12.70 -4.90
C ALA A 64 9.31 11.70 -6.05
N LYS A 65 10.10 11.95 -7.10
CA LYS A 65 10.29 11.00 -8.20
C LYS A 65 10.89 9.68 -7.74
N ALA A 66 11.91 9.74 -6.89
CA ALA A 66 12.54 8.54 -6.33
C ALA A 66 11.56 7.75 -5.47
N ALA A 67 10.73 8.42 -4.67
CA ALA A 67 9.70 7.79 -3.86
C ALA A 67 8.65 7.08 -4.73
N LEU A 68 8.22 7.70 -5.83
CA LEU A 68 7.30 7.09 -6.79
C LEU A 68 7.88 5.84 -7.46
N ASN A 69 9.15 5.91 -7.87
CA ASN A 69 9.84 4.77 -8.46
C ASN A 69 10.01 3.63 -7.46
N GLU A 70 10.36 3.95 -6.21
CA GLU A 70 10.48 2.97 -5.14
C GLU A 70 9.14 2.32 -4.81
N ALA A 71 8.05 3.10 -4.76
CA ALA A 71 6.71 2.58 -4.54
C ALA A 71 6.31 1.58 -5.64
N ARG A 72 6.63 1.88 -6.89
CA ARG A 72 6.41 0.97 -8.02
C ARG A 72 7.22 -0.31 -7.87
N ALA A 73 8.50 -0.19 -7.52
CA ALA A 73 9.39 -1.33 -7.33
C ALA A 73 8.95 -2.21 -6.17
N ARG A 74 8.36 -1.63 -5.13
CA ARG A 74 7.83 -2.36 -3.97
C ARG A 74 6.44 -2.95 -4.18
N GLY A 75 5.86 -2.78 -5.38
CA GLY A 75 4.58 -3.38 -5.73
C GLY A 75 3.36 -2.68 -5.19
N LEU A 76 3.41 -1.35 -5.02
CA LEU A 76 2.21 -0.58 -4.67
C LEU A 76 1.13 -0.81 -5.73
N SER A 77 -0.14 -0.89 -5.32
CA SER A 77 -1.25 -1.15 -6.24
C SER A 77 -1.30 -0.10 -7.36
N LYS A 78 -1.69 -0.52 -8.57
CA LYS A 78 -1.75 0.37 -9.73
C LYS A 78 -2.66 1.57 -9.49
N THR A 79 -3.81 1.38 -8.85
CA THR A 79 -4.75 2.45 -8.54
C THR A 79 -4.09 3.53 -7.68
N ARG A 80 -3.39 3.13 -6.64
CA ARG A 80 -2.66 4.04 -5.75
C ARG A 80 -1.49 4.71 -6.45
N GLN A 81 -0.76 3.97 -7.30
CA GLN A 81 0.32 4.56 -8.12
C GLN A 81 -0.20 5.66 -9.03
N ILE A 82 -1.33 5.43 -9.71
CA ILE A 82 -1.94 6.41 -10.62
C ILE A 82 -2.36 7.66 -9.86
N ILE A 83 -3.00 7.51 -8.70
CA ILE A 83 -3.43 8.63 -7.86
C ILE A 83 -2.23 9.50 -7.45
N LEU A 84 -1.17 8.89 -6.96
CA LEU A 84 0.04 9.60 -6.54
C LEU A 84 0.76 10.24 -7.72
N GLN A 85 0.84 9.56 -8.84
CA GLN A 85 1.49 10.07 -10.05
C GLN A 85 0.74 11.27 -10.62
N ASN A 86 -0.59 11.23 -10.66
CA ASN A 86 -1.40 12.34 -11.11
C ASN A 86 -1.21 13.57 -10.22
N TYR A 87 -1.21 13.37 -8.92
CA TYR A 87 -0.95 14.43 -7.95
C TYR A 87 0.42 15.07 -8.19
N PHE A 88 1.45 14.26 -8.32
CA PHE A 88 2.81 14.75 -8.58
C PHE A 88 2.91 15.52 -9.90
N GLN A 89 2.34 14.98 -10.97
CA GLN A 89 2.35 15.64 -12.30
C GLN A 89 1.62 16.98 -12.28
N ASP A 90 0.49 17.07 -11.62
CA ASP A 90 -0.26 18.32 -11.51
C ASP A 90 0.49 19.35 -10.67
N LEU A 91 1.21 18.92 -9.62
CA LEU A 91 2.12 19.80 -8.90
C LEU A 91 3.26 20.32 -9.75
N GLU A 92 3.89 19.46 -10.55
CA GLU A 92 4.94 19.88 -11.48
C GLU A 92 4.43 20.94 -12.46
N ARG A 93 3.27 20.74 -13.07
CA ARG A 93 2.65 21.69 -13.99
C ARG A 93 2.26 22.99 -13.28
N CYS A 94 1.79 22.89 -12.05
CA CYS A 94 1.49 24.06 -11.21
C CYS A 94 2.72 24.95 -11.06
N TYR A 95 3.89 24.35 -10.82
CA TYR A 95 5.15 25.10 -10.70
C TYR A 95 5.63 25.69 -12.01
N GLN A 96 5.25 25.10 -13.12
CA GLN A 96 5.56 25.63 -14.45
C GLN A 96 4.65 26.79 -14.85
N GLY A 97 3.69 27.16 -14.00
CA GLY A 97 2.81 28.31 -14.18
C GLY A 97 1.38 27.99 -14.62
N ASP A 98 1.00 26.70 -14.65
CA ASP A 98 -0.36 26.28 -15.00
C ASP A 98 -1.28 26.34 -13.78
N ARG A 99 -2.11 27.40 -13.71
CA ARG A 99 -3.06 27.61 -12.60
C ARG A 99 -4.13 26.52 -12.51
N ASP A 100 -4.58 25.98 -13.64
CA ASP A 100 -5.57 24.90 -13.64
C ASP A 100 -5.00 23.63 -13.03
N SER A 101 -3.73 23.37 -13.26
CA SER A 101 -3.04 22.23 -12.62
C SER A 101 -2.88 22.41 -11.12
N CYS A 102 -2.77 23.64 -10.62
CA CYS A 102 -2.77 23.91 -9.17
C CYS A 102 -4.09 23.51 -8.52
N LYS A 103 -5.21 23.81 -9.17
CA LYS A 103 -6.55 23.41 -8.72
C LYS A 103 -6.72 21.88 -8.80
N LYS A 104 -6.25 21.26 -9.87
CA LYS A 104 -6.25 19.80 -10.01
C LYS A 104 -5.41 19.12 -8.95
N ALA A 105 -4.25 19.68 -8.61
CA ALA A 105 -3.39 19.16 -7.54
C ALA A 105 -4.12 19.13 -6.19
N ASN A 106 -4.88 20.17 -5.86
CA ASN A 106 -5.69 20.17 -4.63
C ASN A 106 -6.76 19.08 -4.64
N SER A 107 -7.43 18.89 -5.77
CA SER A 107 -8.41 17.82 -5.95
C SER A 107 -7.75 16.44 -5.84
N ASP A 108 -6.59 16.26 -6.48
CA ASP A 108 -5.82 15.03 -6.43
C ASP A 108 -5.33 14.71 -5.01
N MET A 109 -4.94 15.73 -4.25
CA MET A 109 -4.56 15.56 -2.84
C MET A 109 -5.73 15.03 -2.01
N ASN A 110 -6.92 15.59 -2.18
CA ASN A 110 -8.12 15.12 -1.50
C ASN A 110 -8.47 13.68 -1.90
N GLU A 111 -8.33 13.35 -3.17
CA GLU A 111 -8.54 11.98 -3.66
C GLU A 111 -7.52 11.02 -3.05
N ALA A 112 -6.25 11.42 -2.95
CA ALA A 112 -5.19 10.60 -2.36
C ALA A 112 -5.46 10.31 -0.87
N ILE A 113 -5.97 11.28 -0.13
CA ILE A 113 -6.32 11.12 1.29
C ILE A 113 -7.50 10.15 1.45
N ARG A 114 -8.43 10.16 0.51
CA ARG A 114 -9.65 9.32 0.53
C ARG A 114 -9.49 7.99 -0.19
N ALA A 115 -8.33 7.71 -0.79
CA ALA A 115 -8.14 6.50 -1.56
C ALA A 115 -8.42 5.24 -0.72
N PRO A 116 -9.24 4.30 -1.22
CA PRO A 116 -9.54 3.06 -0.49
C PRO A 116 -8.29 2.18 -0.43
N ARG A 117 -8.19 1.44 0.65
CA ARG A 117 -7.14 0.44 0.84
C ARG A 117 -7.16 -0.66 -0.22
#